data_c7020546ef01535e9266b5be3b04cf72
#
_entry.id   c7020546ef01535e9266b5be3b04cf72
#
_cell.length_a   1.000
_cell.length_b   1.000
_cell.length_c   1.000
_cell.angle_alpha   90.00
_cell.angle_beta   90.00
_cell.angle_gamma   90.00
#
_symmetry.space_group_name_H-M   'P 1'
#
loop_
_entity.id
_entity.type
_entity.pdbx_description
1 polymer ?
#
loop_
_entity_poly.entity_id
_entity_poly.type
_entity_poly.pdbx_seq_one_letter_code
_entity_poly.pdbx_strand_id
1 'polypeptide(L)'
;MPRKGYIAKREVPADPIYGSTLVTKFVNSMMWGGKKSTAQGIFYEAMENLEKKGGDEALKLFKKAVENVKPMLEVKSRRVGGANYQVPIEVAPERRTSLAIRWLVSYGRARGEKGMVEKLTAELLDAANGRGAAMKKKEDVHRMAEANKAFAHYRW
;
A
#
# COMPACT_ATOMS: atom_id res chain seq x y z
N MET A 1 17.59 8.26 -21.12
CA MET A 1 17.19 8.66 -19.74
C MET A 1 17.99 9.88 -19.34
N PRO A 2 17.38 10.97 -18.89
CA PRO A 2 18.11 12.15 -18.45
C PRO A 2 18.91 11.81 -17.19
N ARG A 3 20.20 12.10 -17.19
CA ARG A 3 21.07 11.89 -16.01
C ARG A 3 20.95 13.05 -15.00
N LYS A 4 20.60 14.23 -15.47
CA LYS A 4 20.39 15.45 -14.68
C LYS A 4 19.21 16.19 -15.30
N GLY A 5 18.35 16.74 -14.49
CA GLY A 5 17.21 17.53 -14.94
C GLY A 5 15.93 17.16 -14.19
N TYR A 6 14.99 18.09 -14.23
CA TYR A 6 13.66 17.91 -13.65
C TYR A 6 12.84 16.96 -14.53
N ILE A 7 12.33 15.89 -13.92
CA ILE A 7 11.36 15.01 -14.56
C ILE A 7 9.98 15.35 -14.00
N ALA A 8 9.13 15.91 -14.86
CA ALA A 8 7.76 16.22 -14.46
C ALA A 8 7.02 14.93 -14.06
N LYS A 9 6.42 14.92 -12.89
CA LYS A 9 5.57 13.83 -12.44
C LYS A 9 4.27 13.85 -13.27
N ARG A 10 3.92 12.73 -13.86
CA ARG A 10 2.63 12.59 -14.57
C ARG A 10 1.50 12.67 -13.55
N GLU A 11 0.49 13.48 -13.85
CA GLU A 11 -0.73 13.52 -13.08
C GLU A 11 -1.51 12.21 -13.29
N VAL A 12 -2.04 11.68 -12.20
CA VAL A 12 -2.88 10.49 -12.24
C VAL A 12 -4.34 10.95 -12.31
N PRO A 13 -5.07 10.64 -13.39
CA PRO A 13 -6.48 11.03 -13.48
C PRO A 13 -7.29 10.33 -12.38
N ALA A 14 -8.36 10.99 -11.95
CA ALA A 14 -9.30 10.39 -11.01
C ALA A 14 -10.06 9.23 -11.67
N ASP A 15 -10.47 8.26 -10.86
CA ASP A 15 -11.28 7.14 -11.32
C ASP A 15 -12.66 7.61 -11.77
N PRO A 16 -13.20 7.11 -12.90
CA PRO A 16 -14.48 7.59 -13.45
C PRO A 16 -15.69 7.26 -12.56
N ILE A 17 -15.66 6.19 -11.78
CA ILE A 17 -16.77 5.77 -10.92
C ILE A 17 -16.68 6.42 -9.55
N TYR A 18 -15.53 6.33 -8.89
CA TYR A 18 -15.35 6.82 -7.53
C TYR A 18 -14.77 8.23 -7.44
N GLY A 19 -14.38 8.87 -8.55
CA GLY A 19 -13.81 10.22 -8.56
C GLY A 19 -12.50 10.35 -7.74
N SER A 20 -11.80 9.25 -7.46
CA SER A 20 -10.66 9.22 -6.55
C SER A 20 -9.37 8.83 -7.25
N THR A 21 -8.34 9.67 -7.12
CA THR A 21 -6.98 9.36 -7.61
C THR A 21 -6.34 8.19 -6.86
N LEU A 22 -6.73 7.95 -5.60
CA LEU A 22 -6.26 6.82 -4.81
C LEU A 22 -6.71 5.48 -5.41
N VAL A 23 -7.95 5.42 -5.89
CA VAL A 23 -8.50 4.25 -6.60
C VAL A 23 -7.70 3.98 -7.88
N THR A 24 -7.44 5.00 -8.68
CA THR A 24 -6.62 4.84 -9.89
C THR A 24 -5.21 4.34 -9.59
N LYS A 25 -4.57 4.87 -8.56
CA LYS A 25 -3.24 4.39 -8.11
C LYS A 25 -3.28 2.93 -7.67
N PHE A 26 -4.35 2.51 -6.99
CA PHE A 26 -4.55 1.14 -6.54
C PHE A 26 -4.73 0.18 -7.72
N VAL A 27 -5.63 0.50 -8.65
CA VAL A 27 -5.88 -0.28 -9.88
C VAL A 27 -4.61 -0.40 -10.72
N ASN A 28 -3.88 0.69 -10.89
CA ASN A 28 -2.61 0.67 -11.63
C ASN A 28 -1.54 -0.22 -10.96
N SER A 29 -1.52 -0.29 -9.63
CA SER A 29 -0.63 -1.19 -8.89
C SER A 29 -1.06 -2.65 -8.94
N MET A 30 -2.37 -2.89 -9.01
CA MET A 30 -2.94 -4.23 -9.12
C MET A 30 -2.86 -4.79 -10.55
N MET A 31 -2.83 -3.92 -11.55
CA MET A 31 -2.77 -4.29 -12.96
C MET A 31 -1.54 -5.15 -13.27
N TRP A 32 -1.74 -6.17 -14.10
CA TRP A 32 -0.66 -7.01 -14.62
C TRP A 32 -0.71 -7.06 -16.14
N GLY A 33 0.46 -7.00 -16.79
CA GLY A 33 0.56 -7.10 -18.25
C GLY A 33 -0.17 -5.98 -19.03
N GLY A 34 -0.41 -4.82 -18.39
CA GLY A 34 -1.13 -3.70 -18.99
C GLY A 34 -2.66 -3.89 -19.08
N LYS A 35 -3.22 -4.97 -18.52
CA LYS A 35 -4.66 -5.29 -18.57
C LYS A 35 -5.46 -4.43 -17.58
N LYS A 36 -5.61 -3.13 -17.87
CA LYS A 36 -6.24 -2.18 -16.95
C LYS A 36 -7.73 -2.44 -16.78
N SER A 37 -8.47 -2.74 -17.85
CA SER A 37 -9.91 -3.01 -17.79
C SER A 37 -10.23 -4.20 -16.89
N THR A 38 -9.45 -5.28 -16.99
CA THR A 38 -9.58 -6.46 -16.11
C THR A 38 -9.34 -6.08 -14.65
N ALA A 39 -8.29 -5.29 -14.37
CA ALA A 39 -7.99 -4.85 -13.02
C ALA A 39 -9.09 -3.93 -12.44
N GLN A 40 -9.67 -3.06 -13.27
CA GLN A 40 -10.81 -2.22 -12.89
C GLN A 40 -12.04 -3.07 -12.55
N GLY A 41 -12.39 -4.03 -13.41
CA GLY A 41 -13.52 -4.94 -13.14
C GLY A 41 -13.38 -5.67 -11.81
N ILE A 42 -12.22 -6.28 -11.54
CA ILE A 42 -11.92 -6.95 -10.27
C ILE A 42 -12.04 -5.98 -9.08
N PHE A 43 -11.52 -4.76 -9.23
CA PHE A 43 -11.57 -3.77 -8.16
C PHE A 43 -13.01 -3.32 -7.87
N TYR A 44 -13.81 -3.03 -8.88
CA TYR A 44 -15.19 -2.57 -8.71
C TYR A 44 -16.06 -3.65 -8.07
N GLU A 45 -15.96 -4.88 -8.53
CA GLU A 45 -16.67 -6.02 -7.94
C GLU A 45 -16.23 -6.26 -6.47
N ALA A 46 -14.94 -6.11 -6.18
CA ALA A 46 -14.44 -6.19 -4.81
C ALA A 46 -15.01 -5.07 -3.92
N MET A 47 -15.18 -3.85 -4.45
CA MET A 47 -15.76 -2.73 -3.73
C MET A 47 -17.24 -2.96 -3.42
N GLU A 48 -18.03 -3.48 -4.38
CA GLU A 48 -19.42 -3.86 -4.14
C GLU A 48 -19.54 -4.93 -3.04
N ASN A 49 -18.67 -5.93 -3.07
CA ASN A 49 -18.63 -6.97 -2.05
C ASN A 49 -18.17 -6.42 -0.69
N LEU A 50 -17.29 -5.43 -0.68
CA LEU A 50 -16.83 -4.76 0.53
C LEU A 50 -17.97 -3.99 1.20
N GLU A 51 -18.79 -3.28 0.42
CA GLU A 51 -19.97 -2.57 0.91
C GLU A 51 -21.00 -3.52 1.51
N LYS A 52 -21.32 -4.61 0.81
CA LYS A 52 -22.27 -5.65 1.28
C LYS A 52 -21.84 -6.29 2.59
N LYS A 53 -20.53 -6.52 2.78
CA LYS A 53 -19.98 -7.19 3.98
C LYS A 53 -19.61 -6.24 5.11
N GLY A 54 -19.22 -5.01 4.76
CA GLY A 54 -18.66 -4.06 5.71
C GLY A 54 -19.72 -3.16 6.38
N GLY A 55 -20.92 -3.05 5.80
CA GLY A 55 -22.02 -2.24 6.34
C GLY A 55 -21.83 -0.72 6.23
N ASP A 56 -20.75 -0.26 5.62
CA ASP A 56 -20.42 1.15 5.36
C ASP A 56 -20.14 1.37 3.87
N GLU A 57 -20.12 2.63 3.44
CA GLU A 57 -19.78 3.03 2.07
C GLU A 57 -18.41 2.45 1.64
N ALA A 58 -18.38 1.76 0.50
CA ALA A 58 -17.20 1.07 -0.01
C ALA A 58 -15.95 1.96 -0.07
N LEU A 59 -16.09 3.19 -0.59
CA LEU A 59 -14.97 4.12 -0.70
C LEU A 59 -14.41 4.54 0.66
N LYS A 60 -15.26 4.68 1.66
CA LYS A 60 -14.88 5.03 3.03
C LYS A 60 -14.10 3.89 3.68
N LEU A 61 -14.59 2.66 3.54
CA LEU A 61 -13.89 1.46 4.03
C LEU A 61 -12.54 1.27 3.33
N PHE A 62 -12.48 1.47 2.02
CA PHE A 62 -11.25 1.42 1.25
C PHE A 62 -10.23 2.46 1.72
N LYS A 63 -10.63 3.72 1.87
CA LYS A 63 -9.74 4.78 2.38
C LYS A 63 -9.24 4.45 3.78
N LYS A 64 -10.12 3.95 4.67
CA LYS A 64 -9.76 3.52 6.02
C LYS A 64 -8.74 2.36 5.99
N ALA A 65 -8.94 1.35 5.14
CA ALA A 65 -8.01 0.24 4.97
C ALA A 65 -6.62 0.73 4.54
N VAL A 66 -6.54 1.60 3.53
CA VAL A 66 -5.28 2.17 3.08
C VAL A 66 -4.61 3.00 4.18
N GLU A 67 -5.36 3.82 4.92
CA GLU A 67 -4.83 4.67 5.98
C GLU A 67 -4.27 3.82 7.13
N ASN A 68 -4.96 2.77 7.53
CA ASN A 68 -4.50 1.86 8.57
C ASN A 68 -3.17 1.18 8.21
N VAL A 69 -2.96 0.84 6.95
CA VAL A 69 -1.75 0.13 6.49
C VAL A 69 -0.57 1.06 6.23
N LYS A 70 -0.77 2.38 6.10
CA LYS A 70 0.32 3.34 5.88
C LYS A 70 1.38 3.27 6.98
N PRO A 71 2.67 2.99 6.65
CA PRO A 71 3.74 3.02 7.64
C PRO A 71 4.23 4.45 7.88
N MET A 72 4.56 4.77 9.12
CA MET A 72 5.20 6.04 9.50
C MET A 72 6.73 5.97 9.38
N LEU A 73 7.29 4.80 9.67
CA LEU A 73 8.73 4.53 9.68
C LEU A 73 9.06 3.40 8.71
N GLU A 74 10.24 3.43 8.14
CA GLU A 74 10.87 2.32 7.43
C GLU A 74 12.33 2.20 7.85
N VAL A 75 12.95 1.06 7.58
CA VAL A 75 14.37 0.84 7.85
C VAL A 75 15.12 0.82 6.53
N LYS A 76 16.19 1.61 6.43
CA LYS A 76 17.12 1.60 5.30
C LYS A 76 18.50 1.17 5.73
N SER A 77 19.14 0.34 4.91
CA SER A 77 20.52 -0.06 5.13
C SER A 77 21.47 1.08 4.74
N ARG A 78 22.40 1.42 5.64
CA ARG A 78 23.49 2.36 5.39
C ARG A 78 24.84 1.75 5.75
N ARG A 79 25.81 1.89 4.89
CA ARG A 79 27.17 1.45 5.15
C ARG A 79 27.98 2.56 5.80
N VAL A 80 28.51 2.30 6.99
CA VAL A 80 29.36 3.23 7.74
C VAL A 80 30.58 2.46 8.24
N GLY A 81 31.80 2.92 7.92
CA GLY A 81 33.03 2.30 8.37
C GLY A 81 33.19 0.82 7.99
N GLY A 82 32.60 0.41 6.84
CA GLY A 82 32.65 -1.00 6.39
C GLY A 82 31.52 -1.89 6.91
N ALA A 83 30.78 -1.50 7.93
CA ALA A 83 29.63 -2.23 8.46
C ALA A 83 28.30 -1.69 7.89
N ASN A 84 27.31 -2.57 7.72
CA ASN A 84 25.96 -2.21 7.28
C ASN A 84 25.06 -2.04 8.51
N TYR A 85 24.51 -0.82 8.66
CA TYR A 85 23.56 -0.51 9.72
C TYR A 85 22.15 -0.35 9.16
N GLN A 86 21.17 -0.85 9.90
CA GLN A 86 19.75 -0.67 9.60
C GLN A 86 19.30 0.63 10.28
N VAL A 87 19.09 1.69 9.48
CA VAL A 87 18.76 3.03 10.00
C VAL A 87 17.27 3.28 9.85
N PRO A 88 16.53 3.56 10.95
CA PRO A 88 15.13 3.94 10.88
C PRO A 88 14.99 5.37 10.34
N ILE A 89 14.10 5.53 9.38
CA ILE A 89 13.79 6.83 8.76
C ILE A 89 12.28 7.02 8.66
N GLU A 90 11.85 8.28 8.68
CA GLU A 90 10.46 8.62 8.39
C GLU A 90 10.15 8.43 6.91
N VAL A 91 8.96 7.91 6.64
CA VAL A 91 8.49 7.69 5.28
C VAL A 91 7.77 8.95 4.78
N ALA A 92 8.16 9.46 3.60
CA ALA A 92 7.47 10.59 2.97
C ALA A 92 5.99 10.24 2.66
N PRO A 93 5.04 11.19 2.76
CA PRO A 93 3.60 10.91 2.60
C PRO A 93 3.20 10.18 1.31
N GLU A 94 3.79 10.56 0.18
CA GLU A 94 3.55 9.88 -1.10
C GLU A 94 4.01 8.42 -1.07
N ARG A 95 5.15 8.16 -0.43
CA ARG A 95 5.72 6.83 -0.29
C ARG A 95 4.91 5.97 0.68
N ARG A 96 4.35 6.54 1.76
CA ARG A 96 3.45 5.83 2.69
C ARG A 96 2.28 5.21 1.93
N THR A 97 1.64 6.02 1.08
CA THR A 97 0.53 5.56 0.24
C THR A 97 0.96 4.47 -0.74
N SER A 98 2.10 4.62 -1.39
CA SER A 98 2.63 3.63 -2.33
C SER A 98 2.97 2.30 -1.66
N LEU A 99 3.53 2.34 -0.44
CA LEU A 99 3.82 1.13 0.35
C LEU A 99 2.54 0.43 0.79
N ALA A 100 1.55 1.18 1.30
CA ALA A 100 0.27 0.63 1.71
C ALA A 100 -0.44 -0.09 0.56
N ILE A 101 -0.53 0.53 -0.61
CA ILE A 101 -1.12 -0.07 -1.82
C ILE A 101 -0.36 -1.35 -2.21
N ARG A 102 0.97 -1.30 -2.24
CA ARG A 102 1.81 -2.47 -2.57
C ARG A 102 1.57 -3.62 -1.61
N TRP A 103 1.50 -3.36 -0.32
CA TRP A 103 1.28 -4.42 0.67
C TRP A 103 -0.12 -5.00 0.58
N LEU A 104 -1.15 -4.18 0.47
CA LEU A 104 -2.54 -4.65 0.28
C LEU A 104 -2.67 -5.54 -0.97
N VAL A 105 -2.08 -5.14 -2.10
CA VAL A 105 -2.11 -5.93 -3.32
C VAL A 105 -1.31 -7.23 -3.17
N SER A 106 -0.11 -7.17 -2.60
CA SER A 106 0.77 -8.34 -2.46
C SER A 106 0.18 -9.38 -1.52
N TYR A 107 -0.30 -8.96 -0.36
CA TYR A 107 -0.90 -9.86 0.61
C TYR A 107 -2.30 -10.31 0.21
N GLY A 108 -3.08 -9.47 -0.47
CA GLY A 108 -4.32 -9.89 -1.13
C GLY A 108 -4.09 -11.05 -2.09
N ARG A 109 -3.08 -10.95 -2.97
CA ARG A 109 -2.72 -12.05 -3.89
C ARG A 109 -2.31 -13.33 -3.19
N ALA A 110 -1.64 -13.23 -2.05
CA ALA A 110 -1.14 -14.38 -1.29
C ALA A 110 -2.23 -15.12 -0.47
N ARG A 111 -3.45 -14.58 -0.41
CA ARG A 111 -4.55 -15.22 0.31
C ARG A 111 -5.00 -16.53 -0.35
N GLY A 112 -5.67 -17.38 0.41
CA GLY A 112 -6.11 -18.72 -0.01
C GLY A 112 -7.46 -18.77 -0.74
N GLU A 113 -8.21 -17.66 -0.83
CA GLU A 113 -9.51 -17.62 -1.53
C GLU A 113 -9.32 -17.91 -3.02
N LYS A 114 -10.39 -18.36 -3.72
CA LYS A 114 -10.28 -18.80 -5.13
C LYS A 114 -10.04 -17.65 -6.10
N GLY A 115 -10.77 -16.55 -5.96
CA GLY A 115 -10.75 -15.43 -6.90
C GLY A 115 -10.02 -14.22 -6.37
N MET A 116 -9.50 -13.35 -7.26
CA MET A 116 -8.85 -12.10 -6.84
C MET A 116 -9.87 -11.12 -6.22
N VAL A 117 -11.12 -11.19 -6.62
CA VAL A 117 -12.22 -10.38 -6.06
C VAL A 117 -12.41 -10.68 -4.59
N GLU A 118 -12.57 -11.97 -4.24
CA GLU A 118 -12.76 -12.41 -2.86
C GLU A 118 -11.53 -12.14 -2.00
N LYS A 119 -10.34 -12.40 -2.54
CA LYS A 119 -9.05 -12.11 -1.89
C LYS A 119 -8.93 -10.65 -1.53
N LEU A 120 -9.22 -9.77 -2.49
CA LEU A 120 -9.13 -8.33 -2.31
C LEU A 120 -10.16 -7.81 -1.32
N THR A 121 -11.42 -8.27 -1.44
CA THR A 121 -12.49 -7.91 -0.51
C THR A 121 -12.12 -8.28 0.93
N ALA A 122 -11.64 -9.50 1.14
CA ALA A 122 -11.27 -9.98 2.47
C ALA A 122 -10.07 -9.21 3.05
N GLU A 123 -9.02 -8.95 2.25
CA GLU A 123 -7.86 -8.19 2.72
C GLU A 123 -8.22 -6.73 3.06
N LEU A 124 -9.04 -6.08 2.23
CA LEU A 124 -9.50 -4.71 2.49
C LEU A 124 -10.38 -4.62 3.74
N LEU A 125 -11.28 -5.58 3.95
CA LEU A 125 -12.13 -5.64 5.13
C LEU A 125 -11.31 -5.86 6.39
N ASP A 126 -10.36 -6.80 6.36
CA ASP A 126 -9.45 -7.06 7.48
C ASP A 126 -8.60 -5.83 7.79
N ALA A 127 -8.03 -5.18 6.77
CA ALA A 127 -7.22 -3.97 6.95
C ALA A 127 -8.04 -2.78 7.48
N ALA A 128 -9.30 -2.61 7.06
CA ALA A 128 -10.21 -1.59 7.60
C ALA A 128 -10.50 -1.81 9.10
N ASN A 129 -10.50 -3.07 9.53
CA ASN A 129 -10.68 -3.47 10.93
C ASN A 129 -9.36 -3.58 11.73
N GLY A 130 -8.23 -3.14 11.14
CA GLY A 130 -6.92 -3.18 11.79
C GLY A 130 -6.33 -4.59 11.90
N ARG A 131 -6.72 -5.50 11.02
CA ARG A 131 -6.27 -6.91 10.97
C ARG A 131 -5.69 -7.24 9.59
N GLY A 132 -5.24 -8.47 9.41
CA GLY A 132 -4.75 -8.96 8.13
C GLY A 132 -3.23 -8.90 7.97
N ALA A 133 -2.74 -9.53 6.90
CA ALA A 133 -1.31 -9.68 6.65
C ALA A 133 -0.62 -8.35 6.28
N ALA A 134 -1.32 -7.45 5.60
CA ALA A 134 -0.80 -6.11 5.29
C ALA A 134 -0.60 -5.28 6.57
N MET A 135 -1.52 -5.36 7.54
CA MET A 135 -1.37 -4.73 8.85
C MET A 135 -0.20 -5.31 9.63
N LYS A 136 -0.08 -6.63 9.67
CA LYS A 136 1.06 -7.30 10.30
C LYS A 136 2.39 -6.86 9.70
N LYS A 137 2.46 -6.69 8.38
CA LYS A 137 3.67 -6.16 7.71
C LYS A 137 4.03 -4.76 8.17
N LYS A 138 3.05 -3.87 8.33
CA LYS A 138 3.27 -2.53 8.90
C LYS A 138 3.85 -2.62 10.31
N GLU A 139 3.25 -3.45 11.17
CA GLU A 139 3.71 -3.65 12.56
C GLU A 139 5.13 -4.21 12.61
N ASP A 140 5.46 -5.19 11.77
CA ASP A 140 6.80 -5.77 11.68
C ASP A 140 7.84 -4.72 11.25
N VAL A 141 7.51 -3.86 10.27
CA VAL A 141 8.40 -2.77 9.83
C VAL A 141 8.59 -1.75 10.96
N HIS A 142 7.53 -1.37 11.69
CA HIS A 142 7.63 -0.46 12.82
C HIS A 142 8.45 -1.08 13.97
N ARG A 143 8.26 -2.37 14.26
CA ARG A 143 9.03 -3.11 15.27
C ARG A 143 10.51 -3.15 14.90
N MET A 144 10.83 -3.40 13.62
CA MET A 144 12.22 -3.33 13.15
C MET A 144 12.81 -1.93 13.29
N ALA A 145 12.04 -0.89 12.98
CA ALA A 145 12.48 0.49 13.13
C ALA A 145 12.74 0.84 14.59
N GLU A 146 11.91 0.37 15.51
CA GLU A 146 12.07 0.59 16.94
C GLU A 146 13.28 -0.17 17.50
N ALA A 147 13.47 -1.43 17.12
CA ALA A 147 14.64 -2.22 17.51
C ALA A 147 15.96 -1.57 17.05
N ASN A 148 15.97 -0.87 15.93
CA ASN A 148 17.14 -0.18 15.39
C ASN A 148 17.20 1.32 15.76
N LYS A 149 16.39 1.77 16.71
CA LYS A 149 16.30 3.18 17.12
C LYS A 149 17.65 3.77 17.56
N ALA A 150 18.53 2.96 18.13
CA ALA A 150 19.87 3.37 18.53
C ALA A 150 20.71 3.89 17.34
N PHE A 151 20.43 3.45 16.11
CA PHE A 151 21.14 3.88 14.90
C PHE A 151 20.48 5.07 14.19
N ALA A 152 19.45 5.68 14.76
CA ALA A 152 18.74 6.82 14.16
C ALA A 152 19.65 8.02 13.88
N HIS A 153 20.72 8.20 14.66
CA HIS A 153 21.72 9.26 14.45
C HIS A 153 22.56 9.07 13.19
N TYR A 154 22.55 7.91 12.56
CA TYR A 154 23.19 7.66 11.26
C TYR A 154 22.33 8.07 10.05
N ARG A 155 21.16 8.65 10.28
CA ARG A 155 20.30 9.16 9.18
C ARG A 155 20.99 10.33 8.47
N TRP A 156 20.73 10.47 7.17
CA TRP A 156 21.23 11.57 6.32
C TRP A 156 20.07 12.43 5.83
#